data_e0aa2abafdb763e49f9e30b86c324414
#
_entry.id   e0aa2abafdb763e49f9e30b86c324414
#
_cell.length_a   1.000
_cell.length_b   1.000
_cell.length_c   1.000
_cell.angle_alpha   90.00
_cell.angle_beta   90.00
_cell.angle_gamma   90.00
#
_symmetry.space_group_name_H-M   'P 1'
#
loop_
_entity.id
_entity.type
_entity.pdbx_description
1 polymer ?
#
loop_
_entity_poly.entity_id
_entity_poly.type
_entity_poly.pdbx_seq_one_letter_code
_entity_poly.pdbx_strand_id
1 'polypeptide(L)'
;MKTTLKLTAIAAMSAFILTGCATQNKSAEADAQLQQQAVLGLNWIQQSGEYQALSYQAYNAAKVAFDHAKVKKGKKKAVVVDLDETMLDNSPYAGWQVQNNKPFDGKDWTRWVEARQSGVVPGAVEFNNYVNTHGGKMFYVSNRKESNEKAGTIDDMKRLGFNGVEDSAFYLKKDKSPKAARFEEIEKQGYE
;
A
#
# COMPACT_ATOMS: atom_id res chain seq x y z
N MET A 1 51.23 -42.95 -0.47
CA MET A 1 49.88 -42.71 -1.01
C MET A 1 48.87 -42.12 -0.03
N LYS A 2 49.12 -41.93 1.24
CA LYS A 2 48.14 -41.38 2.21
C LYS A 2 48.22 -39.86 2.42
N THR A 3 49.29 -39.19 1.97
CA THR A 3 49.50 -37.74 2.16
C THR A 3 48.89 -36.90 1.05
N THR A 4 48.77 -37.40 -0.16
CA THR A 4 48.14 -36.69 -1.31
C THR A 4 46.65 -36.56 -1.22
N LEU A 5 45.98 -37.53 -0.55
CA LEU A 5 44.51 -37.54 -0.42
C LEU A 5 44.01 -36.46 0.57
N LYS A 6 44.84 -36.12 1.57
CA LYS A 6 44.48 -35.07 2.58
C LYS A 6 44.61 -33.65 2.04
N LEU A 7 45.51 -33.39 1.12
CA LEU A 7 45.69 -32.08 0.51
C LEU A 7 44.56 -31.75 -0.48
N THR A 8 44.07 -32.74 -1.22
CA THR A 8 42.94 -32.53 -2.15
C THR A 8 41.63 -32.27 -1.44
N ALA A 9 41.39 -32.87 -0.26
CA ALA A 9 40.19 -32.61 0.53
C ALA A 9 40.16 -31.20 1.11
N ILE A 10 41.30 -30.64 1.54
CA ILE A 10 41.40 -29.26 2.06
C ILE A 10 41.22 -28.24 0.94
N ALA A 11 41.75 -28.49 -0.25
CA ALA A 11 41.59 -27.60 -1.40
C ALA A 11 40.14 -27.55 -1.90
N ALA A 12 39.41 -28.68 -1.86
CA ALA A 12 37.99 -28.73 -2.23
C ALA A 12 37.10 -28.00 -1.22
N MET A 13 37.40 -28.06 0.07
CA MET A 13 36.62 -27.38 1.11
C MET A 13 36.84 -25.85 1.09
N SER A 14 38.03 -25.38 0.70
CA SER A 14 38.34 -23.95 0.55
C SER A 14 37.63 -23.32 -0.67
N ALA A 15 37.42 -24.08 -1.73
CA ALA A 15 36.68 -23.58 -2.93
C ALA A 15 35.18 -23.37 -2.67
N PHE A 16 34.57 -24.16 -1.78
CA PHE A 16 33.15 -23.97 -1.41
C PHE A 16 32.87 -22.74 -0.54
N ILE A 17 33.85 -22.31 0.28
CA ILE A 17 33.69 -21.13 1.13
C ILE A 17 33.80 -19.83 0.31
N LEU A 18 34.57 -19.81 -0.76
CA LEU A 18 34.77 -18.63 -1.62
C LEU A 18 33.54 -18.37 -2.55
N THR A 19 32.81 -19.39 -2.95
CA THR A 19 31.60 -19.23 -3.76
C THR A 19 30.41 -18.68 -2.95
N GLY A 20 30.32 -18.95 -1.66
CA GLY A 20 29.27 -18.41 -0.79
C GLY A 20 29.36 -16.91 -0.59
N CYS A 21 30.56 -16.35 -0.47
CA CYS A 21 30.76 -14.91 -0.30
C CYS A 21 30.48 -14.11 -1.59
N ALA A 22 30.76 -14.67 -2.76
CA ALA A 22 30.52 -13.98 -4.03
C ALA A 22 29.02 -13.88 -4.40
N THR A 23 28.21 -14.85 -3.99
CA THR A 23 26.75 -14.83 -4.18
C THR A 23 26.06 -13.86 -3.20
N GLN A 24 26.51 -13.78 -1.96
CA GLN A 24 25.98 -12.81 -0.99
C GLN A 24 26.27 -11.36 -1.37
N ASN A 25 27.45 -11.07 -1.90
CA ASN A 25 27.80 -9.72 -2.34
C ASN A 25 26.96 -9.28 -3.54
N LYS A 26 26.68 -10.16 -4.50
CA LYS A 26 25.84 -9.83 -5.67
C LYS A 26 24.38 -9.54 -5.30
N SER A 27 23.82 -10.24 -4.31
CA SER A 27 22.46 -9.95 -3.84
C SER A 27 22.40 -8.60 -3.11
N ALA A 28 23.38 -8.29 -2.25
CA ALA A 28 23.45 -7.01 -1.54
C ALA A 28 23.64 -5.81 -2.48
N GLU A 29 24.43 -5.95 -3.55
CA GLU A 29 24.57 -4.91 -4.59
C GLU A 29 23.28 -4.72 -5.38
N ALA A 30 22.58 -5.79 -5.74
CA ALA A 30 21.30 -5.72 -6.42
C ALA A 30 20.22 -5.05 -5.56
N ASP A 31 20.17 -5.39 -4.26
CA ASP A 31 19.24 -4.78 -3.31
C ASP A 31 19.56 -3.29 -3.11
N ALA A 32 20.82 -2.89 -3.04
CA ALA A 32 21.23 -1.50 -2.95
C ALA A 32 20.85 -0.70 -4.22
N GLN A 33 20.98 -1.29 -5.40
CA GLN A 33 20.57 -0.66 -6.66
C GLN A 33 19.05 -0.47 -6.73
N LEU A 34 18.24 -1.46 -6.31
CA LEU A 34 16.78 -1.34 -6.24
C LEU A 34 16.34 -0.24 -5.28
N GLN A 35 17.02 -0.11 -4.13
CA GLN A 35 16.73 0.97 -3.19
C GLN A 35 17.08 2.35 -3.73
N GLN A 36 18.17 2.49 -4.48
CA GLN A 36 18.49 3.75 -5.14
C GLN A 36 17.43 4.14 -6.18
N GLN A 37 16.87 3.18 -6.90
CA GLN A 37 15.75 3.43 -7.82
C GLN A 37 14.47 3.86 -7.07
N ALA A 38 14.20 3.27 -5.90
CA ALA A 38 13.06 3.65 -5.06
C ALA A 38 13.13 5.13 -4.61
N VAL A 39 14.34 5.67 -4.36
CA VAL A 39 14.53 7.08 -4.00
C VAL A 39 13.98 8.03 -5.08
N LEU A 40 14.16 7.71 -6.36
CA LEU A 40 13.62 8.54 -7.45
C LEU A 40 12.09 8.57 -7.44
N GLY A 41 11.45 7.42 -7.23
CA GLY A 41 9.99 7.33 -7.09
C GLY A 41 9.49 8.07 -5.85
N LEU A 42 10.17 7.94 -4.73
CA LEU A 42 9.82 8.65 -3.48
C LEU A 42 9.96 10.17 -3.63
N ASN A 43 11.03 10.64 -4.26
CA ASN A 43 11.21 12.06 -4.55
C ASN A 43 10.08 12.59 -5.43
N TRP A 44 9.65 11.83 -6.44
CA TRP A 44 8.54 12.22 -7.30
C TRP A 44 7.23 12.31 -6.50
N ILE A 45 6.90 11.33 -5.65
CA ILE A 45 5.70 11.34 -4.82
C ILE A 45 5.73 12.50 -3.82
N GLN A 46 6.86 12.70 -3.12
CA GLN A 46 6.94 13.63 -2.00
C GLN A 46 7.22 15.09 -2.40
N GLN A 47 7.88 15.32 -3.53
CA GLN A 47 8.40 16.64 -3.90
C GLN A 47 7.87 17.17 -5.24
N SER A 48 7.28 16.32 -6.08
CA SER A 48 6.91 16.72 -7.44
C SER A 48 5.55 17.39 -7.49
N GLY A 49 5.49 18.60 -8.04
CA GLY A 49 4.24 19.25 -8.40
C GLY A 49 3.46 18.49 -9.48
N GLU A 50 4.14 17.71 -10.32
CA GLU A 50 3.51 16.86 -11.32
C GLU A 50 2.69 15.74 -10.66
N TYR A 51 3.24 15.04 -9.65
CA TYR A 51 2.49 14.05 -8.87
C TYR A 51 1.22 14.65 -8.26
N GLN A 52 1.33 15.83 -7.65
CA GLN A 52 0.18 16.52 -7.07
C GLN A 52 -0.86 16.85 -8.15
N ALA A 53 -0.43 17.42 -9.27
CA ALA A 53 -1.32 17.77 -10.38
C ALA A 53 -2.03 16.56 -10.96
N LEU A 54 -1.33 15.45 -11.18
CA LEU A 54 -1.89 14.19 -11.68
C LEU A 54 -2.88 13.57 -10.67
N SER A 55 -2.59 13.63 -9.39
CA SER A 55 -3.49 13.16 -8.33
C SER A 55 -4.80 13.97 -8.32
N TYR A 56 -4.72 15.29 -8.32
CA TYR A 56 -5.91 16.15 -8.43
C TYR A 56 -6.68 15.92 -9.73
N GLN A 57 -5.99 15.74 -10.86
CA GLN A 57 -6.63 15.42 -12.13
C GLN A 57 -7.42 14.12 -12.06
N ALA A 58 -6.84 13.07 -11.45
CA ALA A 58 -7.50 11.78 -11.29
C ALA A 58 -8.77 11.91 -10.43
N TYR A 59 -8.72 12.60 -9.29
CA TYR A 59 -9.88 12.81 -8.45
C TYR A 59 -10.93 13.73 -9.06
N ASN A 60 -10.53 14.75 -9.82
CA ASN A 60 -11.47 15.59 -10.57
C ASN A 60 -12.21 14.76 -11.65
N ALA A 61 -11.50 13.90 -12.37
CA ALA A 61 -12.12 12.98 -13.31
C ALA A 61 -13.06 11.98 -12.60
N ALA A 62 -12.66 11.47 -11.44
CA ALA A 62 -13.51 10.58 -10.62
C ALA A 62 -14.80 11.28 -10.14
N LYS A 63 -14.75 12.56 -9.76
CA LYS A 63 -15.95 13.34 -9.42
C LYS A 63 -16.91 13.44 -10.61
N VAL A 64 -16.40 13.78 -11.79
CA VAL A 64 -17.19 13.84 -13.02
C VAL A 64 -17.83 12.47 -13.32
N ALA A 65 -17.06 11.39 -13.20
CA ALA A 65 -17.58 10.03 -13.39
C ALA A 65 -18.67 9.68 -12.38
N PHE A 66 -18.44 10.02 -11.10
CA PHE A 66 -19.43 9.84 -10.04
C PHE A 66 -20.73 10.59 -10.33
N ASP A 67 -20.66 11.84 -10.76
CA ASP A 67 -21.85 12.66 -11.04
C ASP A 67 -22.68 12.06 -12.17
N HIS A 68 -22.04 11.57 -13.22
CA HIS A 68 -22.70 10.98 -14.39
C HIS A 68 -23.13 9.51 -14.18
N ALA A 69 -22.61 8.83 -13.17
CA ALA A 69 -22.94 7.44 -12.92
C ALA A 69 -24.44 7.30 -12.57
N LYS A 70 -25.12 6.43 -13.31
CA LYS A 70 -26.52 6.08 -13.09
C LYS A 70 -26.57 4.72 -12.40
N VAL A 71 -27.34 4.62 -11.34
CA VAL A 71 -27.60 3.36 -10.64
C VAL A 71 -28.98 2.82 -11.00
N LYS A 72 -29.16 1.51 -10.98
CA LYS A 72 -30.44 0.86 -11.23
C LYS A 72 -31.47 1.27 -10.18
N LYS A 73 -32.78 1.24 -10.60
CA LYS A 73 -33.88 1.55 -9.68
C LYS A 73 -33.81 0.67 -8.42
N GLY A 74 -33.85 1.32 -7.27
CA GLY A 74 -33.77 0.64 -5.96
C GLY A 74 -32.35 0.39 -5.45
N LYS A 75 -31.31 0.72 -6.22
CA LYS A 75 -29.93 0.69 -5.78
C LYS A 75 -29.47 2.04 -5.24
N LYS A 76 -28.45 2.00 -4.39
CA LYS A 76 -27.79 3.18 -3.81
C LYS A 76 -26.44 3.37 -4.50
N LYS A 77 -26.07 4.62 -4.81
CA LYS A 77 -24.80 4.95 -5.45
C LYS A 77 -23.65 4.78 -4.45
N ALA A 78 -22.59 4.10 -4.88
CA ALA A 78 -21.37 3.96 -4.09
C ALA A 78 -20.12 4.18 -4.92
N VAL A 79 -19.03 4.47 -4.23
CA VAL A 79 -17.68 4.43 -4.76
C VAL A 79 -16.85 3.48 -3.89
N VAL A 80 -16.15 2.57 -4.53
CA VAL A 80 -15.23 1.63 -3.86
C VAL A 80 -13.80 2.00 -4.21
N VAL A 81 -12.98 2.21 -3.20
CA VAL A 81 -11.58 2.61 -3.36
C VAL A 81 -10.65 1.70 -2.56
N ASP A 82 -9.39 1.65 -2.97
CA ASP A 82 -8.30 1.17 -2.12
C ASP A 82 -7.88 2.26 -1.11
N LEU A 83 -7.03 1.92 -0.17
CA LEU A 83 -6.49 2.84 0.82
C LEU A 83 -5.06 3.27 0.46
N ASP A 84 -4.14 2.32 0.44
CA ASP A 84 -2.72 2.59 0.35
C ASP A 84 -2.36 3.09 -1.05
N GLU A 85 -1.66 4.21 -1.12
CA GLU A 85 -1.28 4.95 -2.33
C GLU A 85 -2.48 5.34 -3.22
N THR A 86 -3.68 5.29 -2.62
CA THR A 86 -4.93 5.75 -3.24
C THR A 86 -5.55 6.86 -2.42
N MET A 87 -5.97 6.59 -1.20
CA MET A 87 -6.51 7.60 -0.27
C MET A 87 -5.43 8.08 0.70
N LEU A 88 -4.56 7.18 1.12
CA LEU A 88 -3.50 7.39 2.10
C LEU A 88 -2.12 7.32 1.44
N ASP A 89 -1.28 8.28 1.77
CA ASP A 89 0.12 8.34 1.36
C ASP A 89 1.00 7.70 2.43
N ASN A 90 1.63 6.59 2.08
CA ASN A 90 2.59 5.88 2.93
C ASN A 90 4.04 6.06 2.45
N SER A 91 4.30 7.04 1.60
CA SER A 91 5.66 7.34 1.12
C SER A 91 6.66 7.60 2.25
N PRO A 92 6.28 8.15 3.44
CA PRO A 92 7.20 8.26 4.56
C PRO A 92 7.64 6.89 5.11
N TYR A 93 6.75 5.88 5.13
CA TYR A 93 7.13 4.51 5.50
C TYR A 93 8.12 3.91 4.48
N ALA A 94 7.85 4.07 3.19
CA ALA A 94 8.77 3.63 2.15
C ALA A 94 10.13 4.36 2.24
N GLY A 95 10.14 5.65 2.56
CA GLY A 95 11.36 6.41 2.84
C GLY A 95 12.14 5.85 4.03
N TRP A 96 11.45 5.50 5.11
CA TRP A 96 12.06 4.84 6.27
C TRP A 96 12.68 3.49 5.90
N GLN A 97 12.02 2.69 5.06
CA GLN A 97 12.57 1.41 4.58
C GLN A 97 13.87 1.61 3.82
N VAL A 98 13.91 2.58 2.89
CA VAL A 98 15.11 2.91 2.12
C VAL A 98 16.25 3.38 3.04
N GLN A 99 15.96 4.31 3.94
CA GLN A 99 16.94 4.88 4.85
C GLN A 99 17.57 3.83 5.78
N ASN A 100 16.79 2.83 6.18
CA ASN A 100 17.21 1.78 7.11
C ASN A 100 17.61 0.47 6.41
N ASN A 101 17.67 0.46 5.10
CA ASN A 101 17.94 -0.75 4.30
C ASN A 101 17.03 -1.92 4.69
N LYS A 102 15.73 -1.67 4.81
CA LYS A 102 14.74 -2.65 5.26
C LYS A 102 13.83 -3.08 4.11
N PRO A 103 13.66 -4.39 3.87
CA PRO A 103 12.59 -4.88 3.02
C PRO A 103 11.23 -4.64 3.69
N PHE A 104 10.15 -4.88 2.95
CA PHE A 104 8.81 -4.88 3.53
C PHE A 104 8.69 -5.97 4.61
N ASP A 105 8.26 -5.59 5.80
CA ASP A 105 7.93 -6.49 6.90
C ASP A 105 6.53 -6.18 7.43
N GLY A 106 5.70 -7.22 7.57
CA GLY A 106 4.31 -7.06 7.98
C GLY A 106 4.12 -6.60 9.43
N LYS A 107 5.12 -6.77 10.31
CA LYS A 107 5.07 -6.28 11.69
C LYS A 107 5.41 -4.79 11.73
N ASP A 108 6.41 -4.37 10.98
CA ASP A 108 6.79 -2.95 10.85
C ASP A 108 5.66 -2.17 10.16
N TRP A 109 5.01 -2.76 9.15
CA TRP A 109 3.82 -2.20 8.53
C TRP A 109 2.66 -2.02 9.53
N THR A 110 2.34 -3.04 10.33
CA THR A 110 1.30 -2.93 11.35
C THR A 110 1.62 -1.81 12.35
N ARG A 111 2.88 -1.68 12.80
CA ARG A 111 3.30 -0.58 13.68
C ARG A 111 3.13 0.80 13.02
N TRP A 112 3.43 0.91 11.72
CA TRP A 112 3.18 2.13 10.96
C TRP A 112 1.71 2.53 10.98
N VAL A 113 0.81 1.59 10.68
CA VAL A 113 -0.64 1.83 10.70
C VAL A 113 -1.14 2.19 12.11
N GLU A 114 -0.67 1.48 13.13
CA GLU A 114 -1.02 1.76 14.54
C GLU A 114 -0.51 3.13 15.00
N ALA A 115 0.60 3.60 14.46
CA ALA A 115 1.17 4.91 14.75
C ALA A 115 0.39 6.08 14.11
N ARG A 116 -0.54 5.81 13.18
CA ARG A 116 -1.40 6.80 12.51
C ARG A 116 -0.59 7.90 11.82
N GLN A 117 0.40 7.50 11.03
CA GLN A 117 1.35 8.42 10.42
C GLN A 117 1.19 8.58 8.91
N SER A 118 0.17 7.97 8.30
CA SER A 118 -0.08 8.16 6.88
C SER A 118 -0.40 9.62 6.55
N GLY A 119 0.02 10.04 5.38
CA GLY A 119 -0.40 11.30 4.76
C GLY A 119 -1.66 11.11 3.92
N VAL A 120 -2.00 12.13 3.16
CA VAL A 120 -3.13 12.14 2.23
C VAL A 120 -2.62 12.20 0.80
N VAL A 121 -3.13 11.35 -0.08
CA VAL A 121 -2.95 11.52 -1.52
C VAL A 121 -3.69 12.79 -1.96
N PRO A 122 -3.03 13.73 -2.68
CA PRO A 122 -3.64 15.00 -3.05
C PRO A 122 -5.00 14.84 -3.75
N GLY A 123 -6.05 15.50 -3.24
CA GLY A 123 -7.42 15.41 -3.74
C GLY A 123 -8.28 14.30 -3.15
N ALA A 124 -7.71 13.37 -2.38
CA ALA A 124 -8.44 12.22 -1.83
C ALA A 124 -9.50 12.61 -0.79
N VAL A 125 -9.18 13.53 0.13
CA VAL A 125 -10.13 14.00 1.16
C VAL A 125 -11.29 14.73 0.51
N GLU A 126 -11.01 15.63 -0.43
CA GLU A 126 -12.03 16.41 -1.15
C GLU A 126 -12.95 15.49 -1.95
N PHE A 127 -12.40 14.47 -2.63
CA PHE A 127 -13.19 13.50 -3.37
C PHE A 127 -14.06 12.66 -2.44
N ASN A 128 -13.50 12.12 -1.37
CA ASN A 128 -14.22 11.36 -0.37
C ASN A 128 -15.41 12.16 0.20
N ASN A 129 -15.13 13.37 0.63
CA ASN A 129 -16.13 14.22 1.26
C ASN A 129 -17.21 14.66 0.25
N TYR A 130 -16.81 14.87 -1.00
CA TYR A 130 -17.74 15.13 -2.09
C TYR A 130 -18.73 13.99 -2.28
N VAL A 131 -18.25 12.74 -2.46
CA VAL A 131 -19.11 11.57 -2.65
C VAL A 131 -20.11 11.41 -1.50
N ASN A 132 -19.62 11.46 -0.26
CA ASN A 132 -20.46 11.24 0.92
C ASN A 132 -21.51 12.36 1.15
N THR A 133 -21.29 13.57 0.60
CA THR A 133 -22.24 14.69 0.71
C THR A 133 -23.15 14.85 -0.52
N HIS A 134 -22.88 14.14 -1.63
CA HIS A 134 -23.62 14.23 -2.88
C HIS A 134 -24.41 12.93 -3.18
N GLY A 135 -24.91 12.26 -2.14
CA GLY A 135 -25.81 11.12 -2.27
C GLY A 135 -25.16 9.79 -2.61
N GLY A 136 -23.82 9.71 -2.54
CA GLY A 136 -23.06 8.48 -2.61
C GLY A 136 -22.64 7.98 -1.23
N LYS A 137 -22.00 6.83 -1.20
CA LYS A 137 -21.27 6.28 -0.05
C LYS A 137 -19.89 5.78 -0.46
N MET A 138 -18.89 6.15 0.29
CA MET A 138 -17.54 5.60 0.12
C MET A 138 -17.40 4.27 0.84
N PHE A 139 -16.76 3.31 0.17
CA PHE A 139 -16.33 2.04 0.76
C PHE A 139 -14.84 1.84 0.51
N TYR A 140 -14.15 1.39 1.54
CA TYR A 140 -12.70 1.20 1.53
C TYR A 140 -12.37 -0.30 1.50
N VAL A 141 -11.89 -0.79 0.36
CA VAL A 141 -11.55 -2.21 0.17
C VAL A 141 -10.04 -2.34 0.04
N SER A 142 -9.38 -2.67 1.13
CA SER A 142 -7.93 -2.71 1.21
C SER A 142 -7.39 -4.04 1.73
N ASN A 143 -6.13 -4.34 1.43
CA ASN A 143 -5.40 -5.47 1.97
C ASN A 143 -4.73 -5.19 3.33
N ARG A 144 -4.98 -4.03 3.95
CA ARG A 144 -4.75 -3.86 5.38
C ARG A 144 -5.53 -4.94 6.15
N LYS A 145 -4.98 -5.40 7.27
CA LYS A 145 -5.58 -6.51 8.03
C LYS A 145 -6.77 -6.03 8.85
N GLU A 146 -7.89 -6.76 8.76
CA GLU A 146 -9.10 -6.52 9.55
C GLU A 146 -8.80 -6.61 11.07
N SER A 147 -7.97 -7.55 11.48
CA SER A 147 -7.77 -7.92 12.89
C SER A 147 -7.04 -6.87 13.72
N ASN A 148 -6.06 -6.17 13.15
CA ASN A 148 -5.16 -5.31 13.92
C ASN A 148 -4.79 -3.99 13.23
N GLU A 149 -5.23 -3.75 11.99
CA GLU A 149 -4.92 -2.52 11.26
C GLU A 149 -6.15 -1.63 11.06
N LYS A 150 -7.37 -2.16 11.26
CA LYS A 150 -8.63 -1.45 11.00
C LYS A 150 -8.81 -0.22 11.90
N ALA A 151 -8.65 -0.39 13.20
CA ALA A 151 -8.85 0.71 14.15
C ALA A 151 -7.87 1.87 13.89
N GLY A 152 -6.58 1.57 13.73
CA GLY A 152 -5.56 2.56 13.39
C GLY A 152 -5.84 3.27 12.07
N THR A 153 -6.35 2.54 11.06
CA THR A 153 -6.75 3.10 9.77
C THR A 153 -7.92 4.09 9.90
N ILE A 154 -8.97 3.71 10.61
CA ILE A 154 -10.15 4.57 10.84
C ILE A 154 -9.76 5.84 11.58
N ASP A 155 -8.97 5.72 12.64
CA ASP A 155 -8.50 6.85 13.43
C ASP A 155 -7.63 7.80 12.60
N ASP A 156 -6.73 7.24 11.78
CA ASP A 156 -5.85 8.03 10.92
C ASP A 156 -6.64 8.80 9.85
N MET A 157 -7.60 8.16 9.20
CA MET A 157 -8.47 8.81 8.22
C MET A 157 -9.33 9.92 8.85
N LYS A 158 -9.85 9.72 10.06
CA LYS A 158 -10.57 10.77 10.80
C LYS A 158 -9.66 11.96 11.10
N ARG A 159 -8.45 11.71 11.58
CA ARG A 159 -7.43 12.74 11.83
C ARG A 159 -7.10 13.55 10.57
N LEU A 160 -7.07 12.89 9.43
CA LEU A 160 -6.77 13.48 8.13
C LEU A 160 -7.97 14.24 7.49
N GLY A 161 -9.15 14.21 8.10
CA GLY A 161 -10.32 14.97 7.65
C GLY A 161 -11.26 14.24 6.69
N PHE A 162 -11.14 12.92 6.55
CA PHE A 162 -12.11 12.13 5.83
C PHE A 162 -13.42 12.03 6.61
N ASN A 163 -14.56 12.28 5.98
CA ASN A 163 -15.88 12.03 6.56
C ASN A 163 -16.42 10.66 6.15
N GLY A 164 -17.48 10.18 6.83
CA GLY A 164 -18.10 8.87 6.53
C GLY A 164 -17.22 7.66 6.83
N VAL A 165 -16.15 7.83 7.62
CA VAL A 165 -15.22 6.76 8.02
C VAL A 165 -15.79 5.96 9.21
N GLU A 166 -16.87 5.25 8.94
CA GLU A 166 -17.52 4.34 9.88
C GLU A 166 -16.99 2.93 9.70
N ASP A 167 -17.01 2.12 10.75
CA ASP A 167 -16.56 0.72 10.71
C ASP A 167 -17.18 -0.08 9.56
N SER A 168 -18.45 0.15 9.28
CA SER A 168 -19.22 -0.51 8.22
C SER A 168 -18.79 -0.14 6.78
N ALA A 169 -17.97 0.90 6.61
CA ALA A 169 -17.43 1.29 5.31
C ALA A 169 -16.13 0.56 4.93
N PHE A 170 -15.53 -0.19 5.87
CA PHE A 170 -14.24 -0.83 5.69
C PHE A 170 -14.35 -2.33 5.45
N TYR A 171 -13.85 -2.78 4.32
CA TYR A 171 -13.75 -4.17 3.89
C TYR A 171 -12.29 -4.56 3.76
N LEU A 172 -11.67 -4.86 4.89
CA LEU A 172 -10.25 -5.17 4.97
C LEU A 172 -9.97 -6.67 4.77
N LYS A 173 -8.70 -7.01 4.63
CA LYS A 173 -8.28 -8.39 4.45
C LYS A 173 -8.43 -9.18 5.75
N LYS A 174 -9.24 -10.25 5.72
CA LYS A 174 -9.26 -11.31 6.75
C LYS A 174 -8.18 -12.33 6.43
N ASP A 175 -8.43 -13.21 5.48
CA ASP A 175 -7.52 -14.30 5.13
C ASP A 175 -6.92 -14.13 3.72
N LYS A 176 -7.73 -13.72 2.75
CA LYS A 176 -7.37 -13.72 1.32
C LYS A 176 -7.21 -12.31 0.77
N SER A 177 -6.17 -12.11 -0.06
CA SER A 177 -5.90 -10.82 -0.71
C SER A 177 -6.86 -10.45 -1.86
N PRO A 178 -7.39 -11.40 -2.68
CA PRO A 178 -8.35 -11.03 -3.73
C PRO A 178 -9.57 -10.30 -3.18
N LYS A 179 -9.96 -9.22 -3.86
CA LYS A 179 -10.98 -8.26 -3.37
C LYS A 179 -12.41 -8.58 -3.84
N ALA A 180 -12.60 -9.47 -4.82
CA ALA A 180 -13.89 -9.73 -5.46
C ALA A 180 -15.02 -10.03 -4.47
N ALA A 181 -14.81 -10.95 -3.52
CA ALA A 181 -15.83 -11.29 -2.52
C ALA A 181 -16.26 -10.09 -1.66
N ARG A 182 -15.33 -9.16 -1.39
CA ARG A 182 -15.62 -7.94 -0.63
C ARG A 182 -16.45 -6.94 -1.45
N PHE A 183 -16.26 -6.89 -2.75
CA PHE A 183 -17.12 -6.11 -3.66
C PHE A 183 -18.55 -6.68 -3.69
N GLU A 184 -18.67 -8.01 -3.81
CA GLU A 184 -19.98 -8.67 -3.78
C GLU A 184 -20.74 -8.43 -2.46
N GLU A 185 -20.04 -8.36 -1.33
CA GLU A 185 -20.66 -8.03 -0.03
C GLU A 185 -21.26 -6.62 -0.03
N ILE A 186 -20.63 -5.65 -0.68
CA ILE A 186 -21.13 -4.29 -0.84
C ILE A 186 -22.35 -4.27 -1.76
N GLU A 187 -22.29 -4.97 -2.90
CA GLU A 187 -23.39 -5.08 -3.86
C GLU A 187 -24.64 -5.73 -3.24
N LYS A 188 -24.48 -6.76 -2.40
CA LYS A 188 -25.57 -7.42 -1.66
C LYS A 188 -26.30 -6.50 -0.69
N GLN A 189 -25.67 -5.41 -0.24
CA GLN A 189 -26.30 -4.38 0.60
C GLN A 189 -27.13 -3.36 -0.22
N GLY A 190 -27.24 -3.59 -1.53
CA GLY A 190 -28.02 -2.75 -2.43
C GLY A 190 -27.28 -1.56 -3.02
N TYR A 191 -25.94 -1.56 -2.95
CA TYR A 191 -25.11 -0.55 -3.61
C TYR A 191 -24.73 -0.96 -5.03
N GLU A 192 -24.48 0.05 -5.86
CA GLU A 192 -24.00 -0.07 -7.24
C GLU A 192 -23.07 1.11 -7.57
#